data_3e258dfb15e7adbfc956466665e84bbc
#
_entry.id   3e258dfb15e7adbfc956466665e84bbc
#
_cell.length_a   1.000
_cell.length_b   1.000
_cell.length_c   1.000
_cell.angle_alpha   90.00
_cell.angle_beta   90.00
_cell.angle_gamma   90.00
#
_symmetry.space_group_name_H-M   'P 1'
#
loop_
_entity.id
_entity.type
_entity.pdbx_description
1 polymer ?
#
loop_
_entity_poly.entity_id
_entity_poly.type
_entity_poly.pdbx_seq_one_letter_code
_entity_poly.pdbx_strand_id
1 'polypeptide(L)'
;MIGQMGSFDRPSADLGDPLDIYIHGYVSSRLFNLGRGANEDGLPVSCAVSHVDGLILALSAFNHSYNYRSALLFGHATLVEDQDEKMYAMELITNSVVPDRWKNSRLPPTNAEMQSTSILRVKIASGSAKFRDGGVSDDKHDLENEDALNSVWTGVVPIYSTMGEPISGPYNRVGLPAYAKEFFDEFNEENKKQSLEAANKKNE
;
A
#
# COMPACT_ATOMS: atom_id res chain seq x y z
N MET A 1 2.34 9.57 1.04
CA MET A 1 1.25 9.89 1.98
C MET A 1 0.64 8.59 2.46
N ILE A 2 0.13 8.56 3.68
CA ILE A 2 -0.64 7.44 4.19
C ILE A 2 -2.10 7.70 3.85
N GLY A 3 -2.77 6.69 3.29
CA GLY A 3 -4.18 6.70 2.98
C GLY A 3 -4.74 5.29 3.11
N GLN A 4 -6.05 5.17 3.31
CA GLN A 4 -6.74 3.91 3.46
C GLN A 4 -8.10 3.96 2.78
N MET A 5 -8.52 2.84 2.22
CA MET A 5 -9.86 2.67 1.66
C MET A 5 -10.87 2.43 2.78
N GLY A 6 -12.04 3.05 2.64
CA GLY A 6 -13.13 2.89 3.58
C GLY A 6 -14.39 3.62 3.13
N SER A 7 -15.46 3.52 3.92
CA SER A 7 -16.72 4.22 3.68
C SER A 7 -17.29 4.69 5.00
N PHE A 8 -17.45 6.00 5.16
CA PHE A 8 -18.06 6.57 6.37
C PHE A 8 -19.55 6.22 6.46
N ASP A 9 -20.25 6.29 5.34
CA ASP A 9 -21.68 5.96 5.27
C ASP A 9 -21.97 4.47 5.52
N ARG A 10 -20.96 3.62 5.28
CA ARG A 10 -21.04 2.17 5.46
C ARG A 10 -19.76 1.64 6.09
N PRO A 11 -19.54 1.85 7.41
CA PRO A 11 -18.28 1.47 8.09
C PRO A 11 -17.97 -0.04 8.04
N SER A 12 -18.97 -0.89 7.80
CA SER A 12 -18.82 -2.34 7.64
C SER A 12 -18.56 -2.79 6.19
N ALA A 13 -18.44 -1.85 5.24
CA ALA A 13 -18.12 -2.17 3.86
C ALA A 13 -16.70 -2.77 3.75
N ASP A 14 -16.57 -3.80 2.94
CA ASP A 14 -15.30 -4.47 2.66
C ASP A 14 -14.77 -4.16 1.25
N LEU A 15 -13.68 -4.82 0.86
CA LEU A 15 -13.03 -4.60 -0.44
C LEU A 15 -13.91 -4.98 -1.66
N GLY A 16 -15.01 -5.68 -1.46
CA GLY A 16 -16.01 -6.00 -2.49
C GLY A 16 -17.01 -4.87 -2.74
N ASP A 17 -17.07 -3.90 -1.85
CA ASP A 17 -17.97 -2.76 -1.91
C ASP A 17 -17.32 -1.53 -2.59
N PRO A 18 -18.10 -0.58 -3.10
CA PRO A 18 -17.58 0.73 -3.48
C PRO A 18 -17.02 1.46 -2.25
N LEU A 19 -15.73 1.75 -2.28
CA LEU A 19 -15.03 2.45 -1.21
C LEU A 19 -14.42 3.75 -1.73
N ASP A 20 -14.26 4.72 -0.82
CA ASP A 20 -13.48 5.93 -1.04
C ASP A 20 -12.05 5.74 -0.50
N ILE A 21 -11.12 6.62 -0.89
CA ILE A 21 -9.79 6.67 -0.29
C ILE A 21 -9.74 7.88 0.65
N TYR A 22 -9.42 7.65 1.92
CA TYR A 22 -9.13 8.70 2.88
C TYR A 22 -7.64 8.93 2.98
N ILE A 23 -7.22 10.19 2.85
CA ILE A 23 -5.81 10.61 2.90
C ILE A 23 -5.69 11.72 3.93
N HIS A 24 -4.73 11.61 4.85
CA HIS A 24 -4.48 12.64 5.84
C HIS A 24 -3.19 13.42 5.55
N GLY A 25 -3.13 14.62 6.09
CA GLY A 25 -1.92 15.42 6.07
C GLY A 25 -2.07 16.73 6.84
N TYR A 26 -0.98 17.47 6.88
CA TYR A 26 -0.95 18.76 7.56
C TYR A 26 -1.78 19.80 6.79
N VAL A 27 -2.57 20.57 7.53
CA VAL A 27 -3.55 21.55 7.00
C VAL A 27 -2.96 22.52 5.98
N SER A 28 -1.70 22.92 6.10
CA SER A 28 -1.05 23.87 5.19
C SER A 28 -0.33 23.22 4.01
N SER A 29 -0.37 21.90 3.88
CA SER A 29 0.29 21.25 2.75
C SER A 29 -0.40 21.59 1.42
N ARG A 30 0.39 21.60 0.33
CA ARG A 30 -0.08 22.03 -1.00
C ARG A 30 -1.33 21.27 -1.46
N LEU A 31 -1.37 19.94 -1.26
CA LEU A 31 -2.49 19.12 -1.71
C LEU A 31 -3.80 19.54 -1.04
N PHE A 32 -3.77 19.77 0.28
CA PHE A 32 -4.96 20.19 1.03
C PHE A 32 -5.37 21.64 0.71
N ASN A 33 -4.41 22.51 0.40
CA ASN A 33 -4.70 23.86 -0.09
C ASN A 33 -5.40 23.82 -1.45
N LEU A 34 -4.94 22.96 -2.36
CA LEU A 34 -5.58 22.76 -3.66
C LEU A 34 -6.99 22.16 -3.51
N GLY A 35 -7.17 21.20 -2.59
CA GLY A 35 -8.48 20.61 -2.29
C GLY A 35 -9.48 21.62 -1.75
N ARG A 36 -9.05 22.58 -0.91
CA ARG A 36 -9.90 23.69 -0.42
C ARG A 36 -10.30 24.66 -1.52
N GLY A 37 -9.44 24.87 -2.50
CA GLY A 37 -9.73 25.76 -3.64
C GLY A 37 -10.39 25.08 -4.83
N ALA A 38 -10.70 23.79 -4.74
CA ALA A 38 -11.34 23.04 -5.81
C ALA A 38 -12.81 23.46 -5.98
N ASN A 39 -13.36 23.22 -7.18
CA ASN A 39 -14.78 23.40 -7.45
C ASN A 39 -15.64 22.31 -6.75
N GLU A 40 -16.96 22.35 -6.98
CA GLU A 40 -17.93 21.40 -6.41
C GLU A 40 -17.64 19.94 -6.79
N ASP A 41 -16.99 19.69 -7.93
CA ASP A 41 -16.61 18.34 -8.37
C ASP A 41 -15.41 17.79 -7.59
N GLY A 42 -14.67 18.64 -6.86
CA GLY A 42 -13.48 18.31 -6.14
C GLY A 42 -12.18 18.41 -6.97
N LEU A 43 -11.04 18.19 -6.32
CA LEU A 43 -9.71 18.21 -6.95
C LEU A 43 -9.47 16.90 -7.70
N PRO A 44 -9.23 16.90 -9.02
CA PRO A 44 -8.86 15.70 -9.73
C PRO A 44 -7.48 15.19 -9.24
N VAL A 45 -7.43 13.92 -8.88
CA VAL A 45 -6.24 13.25 -8.34
C VAL A 45 -6.04 11.87 -8.95
N SER A 46 -4.80 11.41 -8.95
CA SER A 46 -4.46 10.01 -9.19
C SER A 46 -3.73 9.43 -7.98
N CYS A 47 -4.10 8.21 -7.59
CA CYS A 47 -3.46 7.45 -6.53
C CYS A 47 -2.78 6.23 -7.15
N ALA A 48 -1.47 6.12 -7.01
CA ALA A 48 -0.69 5.01 -7.51
C ALA A 48 -0.03 4.25 -6.36
N VAL A 49 -0.06 2.93 -6.46
CA VAL A 49 0.66 2.03 -5.56
C VAL A 49 1.28 0.90 -6.38
N SER A 50 2.47 0.47 -6.00
CA SER A 50 3.12 -0.68 -6.62
C SER A 50 3.98 -1.44 -5.61
N HIS A 51 4.04 -2.75 -5.81
CA HIS A 51 4.93 -3.66 -5.10
C HIS A 51 5.73 -4.45 -6.13
N VAL A 52 7.01 -4.66 -5.86
CA VAL A 52 7.87 -5.58 -6.60
C VAL A 52 7.98 -6.84 -5.77
N ASP A 53 7.58 -7.98 -6.36
CA ASP A 53 7.52 -9.27 -5.69
C ASP A 53 8.67 -10.21 -6.12
N GLY A 54 9.41 -9.88 -7.19
CA GLY A 54 10.55 -10.67 -7.62
C GLY A 54 11.30 -10.08 -8.81
N LEU A 55 12.60 -10.37 -8.88
CA LEU A 55 13.45 -10.09 -10.03
C LEU A 55 13.55 -11.36 -10.88
N ILE A 56 13.29 -11.23 -12.18
CA ILE A 56 13.36 -12.33 -13.13
C ILE A 56 14.60 -12.17 -14.00
N LEU A 57 15.48 -13.18 -13.92
CA LEU A 57 16.67 -13.30 -14.74
C LEU A 57 16.48 -14.41 -15.76
N ALA A 58 16.60 -14.08 -17.04
CA ALA A 58 16.35 -14.93 -18.18
C ALA A 58 17.65 -15.23 -18.95
N LEU A 59 17.62 -16.13 -19.91
CA LEU A 59 18.73 -16.40 -20.81
C LEU A 59 19.08 -15.17 -21.63
N SER A 60 18.06 -14.55 -22.23
CA SER A 60 18.20 -13.34 -23.04
C SER A 60 18.12 -12.08 -22.22
N ALA A 61 18.93 -11.08 -22.53
CA ALA A 61 18.85 -9.74 -21.95
C ALA A 61 17.49 -9.06 -22.16
N PHE A 62 16.75 -9.45 -23.20
CA PHE A 62 15.43 -8.89 -23.52
C PHE A 62 14.31 -9.50 -22.65
N ASN A 63 14.53 -10.67 -22.05
CA ASN A 63 13.50 -11.40 -21.31
C ASN A 63 13.61 -11.19 -19.78
N HIS A 64 14.55 -10.38 -19.31
CA HIS A 64 14.59 -9.97 -17.90
C HIS A 64 13.34 -9.16 -17.54
N SER A 65 12.83 -9.37 -16.34
CA SER A 65 11.58 -8.72 -15.90
C SER A 65 11.48 -8.67 -14.38
N TYR A 66 10.32 -8.24 -13.90
CA TYR A 66 9.93 -8.27 -12.47
C TYR A 66 8.57 -8.96 -12.31
N ASN A 67 8.37 -9.66 -11.21
CA ASN A 67 7.05 -9.93 -10.68
C ASN A 67 6.61 -8.72 -9.87
N TYR A 68 5.37 -8.26 -10.07
CA TYR A 68 4.87 -7.03 -9.46
C TYR A 68 3.35 -7.00 -9.39
N ARG A 69 2.87 -6.16 -8.49
CA ARG A 69 1.46 -5.77 -8.36
C ARG A 69 1.39 -4.26 -8.37
N SER A 70 0.53 -3.69 -9.20
CA SER A 70 0.33 -2.24 -9.23
C SER A 70 -1.13 -1.88 -9.43
N ALA A 71 -1.54 -0.76 -8.85
CA ALA A 71 -2.83 -0.16 -9.08
C ALA A 71 -2.68 1.35 -9.30
N LEU A 72 -3.48 1.88 -10.21
CA LEU A 72 -3.61 3.30 -10.47
C LEU A 72 -5.10 3.64 -10.44
N LEU A 73 -5.48 4.51 -9.53
CA LEU A 73 -6.86 4.97 -9.34
C LEU A 73 -6.96 6.45 -9.68
N PHE A 74 -8.03 6.83 -10.34
CA PHE A 74 -8.37 8.21 -10.66
C PHE A 74 -9.66 8.59 -9.95
N GLY A 75 -9.72 9.80 -9.43
CA GLY A 75 -10.90 10.27 -8.72
C GLY A 75 -10.83 11.74 -8.39
N HIS A 76 -11.79 12.19 -7.60
CA HIS A 76 -11.91 13.56 -7.16
C HIS A 76 -11.82 13.64 -5.65
N ALA A 77 -10.89 14.45 -5.17
CA ALA A 77 -10.63 14.65 -3.75
C ALA A 77 -11.42 15.82 -3.22
N THR A 78 -12.22 15.63 -2.18
CA THR A 78 -12.93 16.67 -1.43
C THR A 78 -12.42 16.74 0.00
N LEU A 79 -12.42 17.95 0.57
CA LEU A 79 -12.05 18.13 1.98
C LEU A 79 -13.17 17.55 2.86
N VAL A 80 -12.79 16.77 3.86
CA VAL A 80 -13.71 16.28 4.88
C VAL A 80 -13.89 17.38 5.92
N GLU A 81 -15.08 17.96 5.97
CA GLU A 81 -15.47 19.04 6.90
C GLU A 81 -16.24 18.50 8.10
N ASP A 82 -16.99 17.41 7.92
CA ASP A 82 -17.72 16.75 8.99
C ASP A 82 -16.77 16.17 10.02
N GLN A 83 -17.03 16.43 11.32
CA GLN A 83 -16.14 16.06 12.40
C GLN A 83 -16.18 14.55 12.69
N ASP A 84 -17.34 13.93 12.52
CA ASP A 84 -17.50 12.48 12.77
C ASP A 84 -16.84 11.68 11.63
N GLU A 85 -17.01 12.12 10.37
CA GLU A 85 -16.29 11.56 9.23
C GLU A 85 -14.77 11.74 9.38
N LYS A 86 -14.33 12.90 9.86
CA LYS A 86 -12.91 13.17 10.12
C LYS A 86 -12.35 12.23 11.19
N MET A 87 -13.07 12.01 12.27
CA MET A 87 -12.68 11.07 13.33
C MET A 87 -12.62 9.64 12.80
N TYR A 88 -13.64 9.21 12.05
CA TYR A 88 -13.64 7.92 11.37
C TYR A 88 -12.39 7.73 10.48
N ALA A 89 -12.10 8.71 9.63
CA ALA A 89 -10.94 8.64 8.72
C ALA A 89 -9.61 8.58 9.48
N MET A 90 -9.47 9.33 10.59
CA MET A 90 -8.27 9.28 11.42
C MET A 90 -8.08 7.91 12.09
N GLU A 91 -9.14 7.32 12.61
CA GLU A 91 -9.12 5.96 13.15
C GLU A 91 -8.77 4.93 12.08
N LEU A 92 -9.46 4.97 10.94
CA LEU A 92 -9.23 4.11 9.79
C LEU A 92 -7.77 4.12 9.33
N ILE A 93 -7.20 5.32 9.14
CA ILE A 93 -5.81 5.49 8.69
C ILE A 93 -4.82 5.06 9.77
N THR A 94 -5.09 5.34 11.04
CA THR A 94 -4.21 4.92 12.14
C THR A 94 -4.17 3.41 12.27
N ASN A 95 -5.32 2.76 12.19
CA ASN A 95 -5.42 1.29 12.27
C ASN A 95 -4.88 0.58 11.00
N SER A 96 -4.75 1.28 9.86
CA SER A 96 -4.07 0.75 8.68
C SER A 96 -2.55 0.69 8.81
N VAL A 97 -1.97 1.48 9.71
CA VAL A 97 -0.51 1.45 10.00
C VAL A 97 -0.16 0.25 10.89
N VAL A 98 -0.91 0.08 11.96
CA VAL A 98 -0.86 -1.10 12.85
C VAL A 98 -2.29 -1.33 13.34
N PRO A 99 -2.86 -2.52 13.19
CA PRO A 99 -4.19 -2.85 13.69
C PRO A 99 -4.35 -2.50 15.17
N ASP A 100 -5.53 -2.03 15.54
CA ASP A 100 -5.85 -1.63 16.92
C ASP A 100 -5.02 -0.47 17.48
N ARG A 101 -4.20 0.19 16.65
CA ARG A 101 -3.33 1.26 17.13
C ARG A 101 -4.09 2.46 17.66
N TRP A 102 -5.25 2.80 17.07
CA TRP A 102 -6.08 3.90 17.52
C TRP A 102 -6.48 3.76 18.98
N LYS A 103 -7.13 2.68 19.36
CA LYS A 103 -7.58 2.42 20.74
C LYS A 103 -6.43 2.27 21.74
N ASN A 104 -5.22 1.92 21.26
CA ASN A 104 -4.00 1.79 22.08
C ASN A 104 -3.12 3.05 22.04
N SER A 105 -3.66 4.17 21.59
CA SER A 105 -3.01 5.48 21.62
C SER A 105 -3.68 6.41 22.62
N ARG A 106 -3.08 7.59 22.86
CA ARG A 106 -3.71 8.62 23.68
C ARG A 106 -4.93 9.20 22.96
N LEU A 107 -6.08 9.06 23.56
CA LEU A 107 -7.37 9.56 23.08
C LEU A 107 -8.06 10.42 24.17
N PRO A 108 -8.94 11.35 23.78
CA PRO A 108 -9.22 11.80 22.43
C PRO A 108 -8.07 12.65 21.85
N PRO A 109 -8.06 12.91 20.52
CA PRO A 109 -7.17 13.91 19.91
C PRO A 109 -7.41 15.29 20.54
N THR A 110 -6.35 16.09 20.67
CA THR A 110 -6.48 17.48 21.15
C THR A 110 -7.07 18.37 20.06
N ASN A 111 -7.63 19.52 20.44
CA ASN A 111 -8.13 20.51 19.48
C ASN A 111 -7.04 20.98 18.52
N ALA A 112 -5.80 21.12 18.97
CA ALA A 112 -4.68 21.51 18.12
C ALA A 112 -4.35 20.44 17.05
N GLU A 113 -4.40 19.16 17.42
CA GLU A 113 -4.23 18.05 16.48
C GLU A 113 -5.36 18.01 15.45
N MET A 114 -6.60 18.19 15.91
CA MET A 114 -7.76 18.26 15.01
C MET A 114 -7.69 19.43 14.05
N GLN A 115 -7.23 20.60 14.48
CA GLN A 115 -7.08 21.79 13.64
C GLN A 115 -5.91 21.71 12.67
N SER A 116 -4.80 21.08 13.06
CA SER A 116 -3.59 20.96 12.24
C SER A 116 -3.66 19.83 11.21
N THR A 117 -4.59 18.89 11.37
CA THR A 117 -4.78 17.76 10.45
C THR A 117 -5.95 17.99 9.51
N SER A 118 -5.74 17.79 8.23
CA SER A 118 -6.81 17.75 7.22
C SER A 118 -6.92 16.35 6.62
N ILE A 119 -8.15 16.00 6.25
CA ILE A 119 -8.50 14.77 5.56
C ILE A 119 -9.07 15.12 4.19
N LEU A 120 -8.61 14.41 3.16
CA LEU A 120 -9.26 14.38 1.85
C LEU A 120 -9.93 13.02 1.68
N ARG A 121 -11.18 13.03 1.25
CA ARG A 121 -11.89 11.88 0.72
C ARG A 121 -11.78 11.89 -0.79
N VAL A 122 -11.26 10.84 -1.37
CA VAL A 122 -11.16 10.65 -2.82
C VAL A 122 -12.25 9.69 -3.27
N LYS A 123 -13.25 10.23 -3.99
CA LYS A 123 -14.24 9.41 -4.67
C LYS A 123 -13.63 8.84 -5.94
N ILE A 124 -13.52 7.52 -6.00
CA ILE A 124 -12.91 6.82 -7.15
C ILE A 124 -13.88 6.85 -8.33
N ALA A 125 -13.39 7.32 -9.48
CA ALA A 125 -14.13 7.36 -10.74
C ALA A 125 -13.72 6.21 -11.68
N SER A 126 -12.44 5.86 -11.70
CA SER A 126 -11.90 4.77 -12.52
C SER A 126 -10.56 4.29 -11.98
N GLY A 127 -10.09 3.15 -12.48
CA GLY A 127 -8.79 2.64 -12.11
C GLY A 127 -8.33 1.52 -13.04
N SER A 128 -7.06 1.17 -12.90
CA SER A 128 -6.47 0.01 -13.54
C SER A 128 -5.53 -0.70 -12.58
N ALA A 129 -5.45 -2.02 -12.72
CA ALA A 129 -4.48 -2.83 -12.01
C ALA A 129 -3.65 -3.62 -13.00
N LYS A 130 -2.37 -3.81 -12.69
CA LYS A 130 -1.46 -4.61 -13.50
C LYS A 130 -0.67 -5.54 -12.58
N PHE A 131 -0.70 -6.82 -12.93
CA PHE A 131 -0.04 -7.88 -12.20
C PHE A 131 0.87 -8.65 -13.14
N ARG A 132 2.01 -9.08 -12.63
CA ARG A 132 2.83 -10.11 -13.21
C ARG A 132 3.34 -11.02 -12.09
N ASP A 133 3.14 -12.29 -12.25
CA ASP A 133 3.71 -13.37 -11.43
C ASP A 133 4.17 -14.50 -12.34
N GLY A 134 4.91 -15.44 -11.81
CA GLY A 134 5.43 -16.59 -12.53
C GLY A 134 6.95 -16.58 -12.69
N GLY A 135 7.42 -17.61 -13.35
CA GLY A 135 8.83 -17.88 -13.60
C GLY A 135 9.41 -17.12 -14.77
N VAL A 136 10.56 -17.59 -15.21
CA VAL A 136 11.24 -17.14 -16.43
C VAL A 136 10.44 -17.60 -17.65
N SER A 137 10.41 -16.76 -18.68
CA SER A 137 9.83 -17.10 -19.99
C SER A 137 10.90 -16.84 -21.05
N ASP A 138 11.68 -17.86 -21.35
CA ASP A 138 12.69 -17.81 -22.39
C ASP A 138 12.11 -18.23 -23.73
N ASP A 139 12.64 -17.65 -24.82
CA ASP A 139 12.25 -17.99 -26.17
C ASP A 139 12.79 -19.36 -26.57
N LYS A 140 12.10 -20.02 -27.49
CA LYS A 140 12.46 -21.38 -27.95
C LYS A 140 13.90 -21.48 -28.43
N HIS A 141 14.39 -20.50 -29.17
CA HIS A 141 15.75 -20.52 -29.73
C HIS A 141 16.82 -20.40 -28.61
N ASP A 142 16.52 -19.70 -27.50
CA ASP A 142 17.39 -19.62 -26.34
C ASP A 142 17.41 -20.95 -25.57
N LEU A 143 16.24 -21.62 -25.46
CA LEU A 143 16.11 -22.94 -24.85
C LEU A 143 16.78 -24.07 -25.68
N GLU A 144 17.04 -23.85 -26.96
CA GLU A 144 17.79 -24.75 -27.85
C GLU A 144 19.30 -24.42 -27.87
N ASN A 145 19.75 -23.37 -27.19
CA ASN A 145 21.15 -22.94 -27.13
C ASN A 145 21.87 -23.54 -25.92
N GLU A 146 22.54 -24.69 -26.13
CA GLU A 146 23.26 -25.40 -25.08
C GLU A 146 24.37 -24.56 -24.43
N ASP A 147 25.04 -23.70 -25.15
CA ASP A 147 26.08 -22.83 -24.58
C ASP A 147 25.46 -21.81 -23.61
N ALA A 148 24.31 -21.23 -23.94
CA ALA A 148 23.57 -20.34 -23.06
C ALA A 148 23.04 -21.09 -21.84
N LEU A 149 22.44 -22.26 -22.01
CA LEU A 149 21.93 -23.09 -20.93
C LEU A 149 23.02 -23.50 -19.92
N ASN A 150 24.24 -23.73 -20.39
CA ASN A 150 25.35 -24.16 -19.54
C ASN A 150 26.16 -22.99 -18.94
N SER A 151 25.93 -21.76 -19.36
CA SER A 151 26.73 -20.58 -18.94
C SER A 151 25.93 -19.47 -18.26
N VAL A 152 24.61 -19.39 -18.48
CA VAL A 152 23.75 -18.32 -17.96
C VAL A 152 22.81 -18.88 -16.91
N TRP A 153 22.89 -18.32 -15.68
CA TRP A 153 21.94 -18.64 -14.63
C TRP A 153 20.60 -17.94 -14.91
N THR A 154 19.49 -18.67 -14.82
CA THR A 154 18.13 -18.13 -14.94
C THR A 154 17.31 -18.48 -13.73
N GLY A 155 16.33 -17.62 -13.40
CA GLY A 155 15.45 -17.86 -12.28
C GLY A 155 14.75 -16.61 -11.78
N VAL A 156 14.03 -16.76 -10.67
CA VAL A 156 13.37 -15.66 -9.97
C VAL A 156 14.03 -15.46 -8.62
N VAL A 157 14.40 -14.22 -8.33
CA VAL A 157 14.86 -13.81 -6.99
C VAL A 157 13.69 -13.12 -6.31
N PRO A 158 13.08 -13.73 -5.27
CA PRO A 158 11.98 -13.11 -4.53
C PRO A 158 12.40 -11.79 -3.87
N ILE A 159 11.53 -10.79 -3.94
CA ILE A 159 11.72 -9.48 -3.30
C ILE A 159 10.52 -9.21 -2.40
N TYR A 160 10.76 -8.90 -1.14
CA TYR A 160 9.69 -8.57 -0.18
C TYR A 160 10.19 -7.59 0.88
N SER A 161 9.28 -6.74 1.36
CA SER A 161 9.56 -5.83 2.47
C SER A 161 9.46 -6.55 3.80
N THR A 162 10.34 -6.22 4.73
CA THR A 162 10.29 -6.72 6.11
C THR A 162 10.35 -5.58 7.09
N MET A 163 9.61 -5.70 8.19
CA MET A 163 9.80 -4.86 9.37
C MET A 163 10.99 -5.39 10.16
N GLY A 164 11.92 -4.50 10.51
CA GLY A 164 13.09 -4.84 11.32
C GLY A 164 12.79 -4.83 12.81
N GLU A 165 13.83 -5.02 13.62
CA GLU A 165 13.72 -4.96 15.08
C GLU A 165 13.26 -3.57 15.55
N PRO A 166 12.26 -3.50 16.44
CA PRO A 166 11.74 -2.25 16.95
C PRO A 166 12.79 -1.46 17.75
N ILE A 167 12.92 -0.18 17.46
CA ILE A 167 13.79 0.73 18.20
C ILE A 167 12.93 1.63 19.06
N SER A 168 13.12 1.54 20.37
CA SER A 168 12.37 2.35 21.34
C SER A 168 12.67 3.84 21.20
N GLY A 169 11.62 4.66 21.27
CA GLY A 169 11.77 6.12 21.34
C GLY A 169 12.42 6.57 22.65
N PRO A 170 13.01 7.78 22.70
CA PRO A 170 13.79 8.25 23.88
C PRO A 170 12.97 8.43 25.16
N TYR A 171 11.66 8.58 25.03
CA TYR A 171 10.74 8.74 26.19
C TYR A 171 9.88 7.49 26.44
N ASN A 172 10.15 6.39 25.73
CA ASN A 172 9.40 5.16 25.90
C ASN A 172 9.68 4.56 27.29
N ARG A 173 8.62 4.16 27.99
CA ARG A 173 8.69 3.55 29.33
C ARG A 173 7.98 2.20 29.41
N VAL A 174 7.51 1.70 28.28
CA VAL A 174 6.74 0.44 28.21
C VAL A 174 7.38 -0.53 27.21
N GLY A 175 7.15 -1.81 27.39
CA GLY A 175 7.54 -2.82 26.41
C GLY A 175 6.72 -2.71 25.13
N LEU A 176 7.22 -3.36 24.05
CA LEU A 176 6.47 -3.51 22.82
C LEU A 176 5.19 -4.31 23.11
N PRO A 177 4.00 -3.79 22.79
CA PRO A 177 2.75 -4.51 23.06
C PRO A 177 2.59 -5.72 22.13
N ALA A 178 1.96 -6.78 22.64
CA ALA A 178 1.81 -8.04 21.93
C ALA A 178 1.14 -7.88 20.55
N TYR A 179 0.05 -7.11 20.46
CA TYR A 179 -0.67 -6.89 19.20
C TYR A 179 0.21 -6.27 18.09
N ALA A 180 1.16 -5.40 18.47
CA ALA A 180 2.07 -4.80 17.50
C ALA A 180 3.15 -5.78 17.07
N LYS A 181 3.66 -6.60 18.03
CA LYS A 181 4.64 -7.65 17.71
C LYS A 181 4.04 -8.70 16.78
N GLU A 182 2.84 -9.19 17.09
CA GLU A 182 2.10 -10.15 16.26
C GLU A 182 1.92 -9.62 14.83
N PHE A 183 1.48 -8.37 14.69
CA PHE A 183 1.34 -7.73 13.38
C PHE A 183 2.67 -7.67 12.61
N PHE A 184 3.80 -7.34 13.27
CA PHE A 184 5.10 -7.29 12.59
C PHE A 184 5.55 -8.67 12.12
N ASP A 185 5.33 -9.69 12.93
CA ASP A 185 5.67 -11.07 12.59
C ASP A 185 4.80 -11.56 11.42
N GLU A 186 3.48 -11.35 11.48
CA GLU A 186 2.53 -11.70 10.41
C GLU A 186 2.86 -10.97 9.10
N PHE A 187 3.12 -9.65 9.15
CA PHE A 187 3.50 -8.86 7.99
C PHE A 187 4.74 -9.43 7.28
N ASN A 188 5.76 -9.82 8.06
CA ASN A 188 6.99 -10.38 7.53
C ASN A 188 6.76 -11.74 6.88
N GLU A 189 5.97 -12.61 7.51
CA GLU A 189 5.64 -13.93 7.00
C GLU A 189 4.78 -13.85 5.72
N GLU A 190 3.75 -13.01 5.73
CA GLU A 190 2.85 -12.85 4.58
C GLU A 190 3.56 -12.27 3.36
N ASN A 191 4.37 -11.20 3.52
CA ASN A 191 5.12 -10.63 2.41
C ASN A 191 6.12 -11.62 1.80
N LYS A 192 6.82 -12.37 2.65
CA LYS A 192 7.73 -13.42 2.20
C LYS A 192 6.98 -14.52 1.44
N LYS A 193 5.88 -15.01 2.02
CA LYS A 193 5.05 -16.05 1.42
C LYS A 193 4.53 -15.61 0.05
N GLN A 194 3.97 -14.42 -0.05
CA GLN A 194 3.40 -13.87 -1.28
C GLN A 194 4.46 -13.74 -2.39
N SER A 195 5.65 -13.26 -2.06
CA SER A 195 6.77 -13.17 -3.01
C SER A 195 7.22 -14.55 -3.50
N LEU A 196 7.29 -15.54 -2.61
CA LEU A 196 7.62 -16.92 -2.99
C LEU A 196 6.52 -17.57 -3.85
N GLU A 197 5.27 -17.34 -3.54
CA GLU A 197 4.13 -17.82 -4.35
C GLU A 197 4.15 -17.20 -5.74
N ALA A 198 4.38 -15.89 -5.84
CA ALA A 198 4.53 -15.21 -7.13
C ALA A 198 5.69 -15.77 -7.96
N ALA A 199 6.81 -16.14 -7.33
CA ALA A 199 7.96 -16.71 -8.02
C ALA A 199 7.73 -18.14 -8.51
N ASN A 200 6.90 -18.93 -7.82
CA ASN A 200 6.65 -20.34 -8.10
C ASN A 200 5.41 -20.61 -8.95
N LYS A 201 4.63 -19.58 -9.26
CA LYS A 201 3.45 -19.74 -10.10
C LYS A 201 3.86 -20.20 -11.48
N LYS A 202 3.24 -21.28 -11.96
CA LYS A 202 3.50 -21.78 -13.31
C LYS A 202 2.94 -20.78 -14.33
N ASN A 203 3.74 -20.45 -15.33
CA ASN A 203 3.25 -19.69 -16.49
C ASN A 203 2.21 -20.56 -17.21
N GLU A 204 0.97 -20.10 -17.23
CA GLU A 204 -0.12 -20.71 -18.02
C GLU A 204 -0.02 -20.32 -19.50
#